data_a701170a16280db228f51aeaed07b2a2
#
_entry.id   a701170a16280db228f51aeaed07b2a2
#
_cell.length_a   1.000
_cell.length_b   1.000
_cell.length_c   1.000
_cell.angle_alpha   90.00
_cell.angle_beta   90.00
_cell.angle_gamma   90.00
#
_symmetry.space_group_name_H-M   'P 1'
#
loop_
_entity.id
_entity.type
_entity.pdbx_description
1 polymer ?
#
loop_
_entity_poly.entity_id
_entity_poly.type
_entity_poly.pdbx_seq_one_letter_code
_entity_poly.pdbx_strand_id
1 'polypeptide(L)'
;MKKKVIIILAVVACVSLLVVGLYFAWRAAYQIWGGEGGFEAVIVSVEGNVITAEVTKDGDATSFLSPKLPDKIVFEADRCDGSHLKVGDKIHGTYLKGTIDGNNVRVVSVSVITD
;
A
#
# COMPACT_ATOMS: atom_id res chain seq x y z
N MET A 1 22.66 48.22 -6.00
CA MET A 1 22.08 47.28 -6.95
C MET A 1 22.50 45.83 -6.70
N LYS A 2 23.74 45.57 -6.37
CA LYS A 2 24.23 44.21 -6.10
C LYS A 2 23.51 43.52 -4.94
N LYS A 3 23.15 44.24 -3.88
CA LYS A 3 22.44 43.67 -2.72
C LYS A 3 21.04 43.20 -3.06
N LYS A 4 20.29 43.94 -3.92
CA LYS A 4 18.97 43.54 -4.36
C LYS A 4 18.99 42.28 -5.20
N VAL A 5 19.97 42.13 -6.06
CA VAL A 5 20.14 40.94 -6.90
C VAL A 5 20.46 39.71 -6.03
N ILE A 6 21.32 39.86 -5.04
CA ILE A 6 21.67 38.80 -4.13
C ILE A 6 20.44 38.34 -3.31
N ILE A 7 19.64 39.30 -2.83
CA ILE A 7 18.41 38.98 -2.08
C ILE A 7 17.40 38.25 -2.97
N ILE A 8 17.22 38.70 -4.20
CA ILE A 8 16.31 38.05 -5.15
C ILE A 8 16.78 36.61 -5.46
N LEU A 9 18.08 36.42 -5.71
CA LEU A 9 18.64 35.10 -5.96
C LEU A 9 18.49 34.18 -4.74
N ALA A 10 18.71 34.70 -3.54
CA ALA A 10 18.53 33.94 -2.30
C ALA A 10 17.07 33.50 -2.12
N VAL A 11 16.11 34.40 -2.36
CA VAL A 11 14.67 34.09 -2.26
C VAL A 11 14.28 33.02 -3.29
N VAL A 12 14.73 33.16 -4.55
CA VAL A 12 14.44 32.18 -5.59
C VAL A 12 15.02 30.82 -5.23
N ALA A 13 16.24 30.77 -4.73
CA ALA A 13 16.87 29.53 -4.28
C ALA A 13 16.09 28.87 -3.14
N CYS A 14 15.68 29.65 -2.13
CA CYS A 14 14.90 29.13 -1.00
C CYS A 14 13.53 28.58 -1.47
N VAL A 15 12.83 29.31 -2.33
CA VAL A 15 11.52 28.87 -2.86
C VAL A 15 11.70 27.59 -3.68
N SER A 16 12.74 27.51 -4.50
CA SER A 16 13.04 26.31 -5.31
C SER A 16 13.30 25.10 -4.42
N LEU A 17 14.08 25.25 -3.33
CA LEU A 17 14.37 24.18 -2.39
C LEU A 17 13.10 23.73 -1.66
N LEU A 18 12.23 24.66 -1.27
CA LEU A 18 10.95 24.33 -0.64
C LEU A 18 10.04 23.54 -1.58
N VAL A 19 9.93 23.95 -2.84
CA VAL A 19 9.10 23.25 -3.83
C VAL A 19 9.62 21.83 -4.08
N VAL A 20 10.92 21.66 -4.24
CA VAL A 20 11.54 20.36 -4.43
C VAL A 20 11.35 19.49 -3.20
N GLY A 21 11.56 20.04 -2.00
CA GLY A 21 11.36 19.33 -0.75
C GLY A 21 9.93 18.85 -0.55
N LEU A 22 8.95 19.72 -0.84
CA LEU A 22 7.52 19.36 -0.78
C LEU A 22 7.17 18.29 -1.80
N TYR A 23 7.71 18.35 -3.00
CA TYR A 23 7.48 17.33 -4.03
C TYR A 23 8.00 15.96 -3.57
N PHE A 24 9.22 15.89 -3.04
CA PHE A 24 9.77 14.64 -2.55
C PHE A 24 9.01 14.10 -1.33
N ALA A 25 8.58 14.97 -0.42
CA ALA A 25 7.78 14.60 0.74
C ALA A 25 6.42 14.03 0.30
N TRP A 26 5.76 14.67 -0.65
CA TRP A 26 4.51 14.19 -1.23
C TRP A 26 4.68 12.81 -1.85
N ARG A 27 5.72 12.63 -2.67
CA ARG A 27 5.99 11.37 -3.34
C ARG A 27 6.27 10.25 -2.35
N ALA A 28 7.06 10.51 -1.31
CA ALA A 28 7.35 9.55 -0.26
C ALA A 28 6.08 9.17 0.50
N ALA A 29 5.25 10.15 0.87
CA ALA A 29 3.97 9.90 1.53
C ALA A 29 3.03 9.07 0.66
N TYR A 30 2.96 9.34 -0.63
CA TYR A 30 2.15 8.56 -1.56
C TYR A 30 2.60 7.09 -1.61
N GLN A 31 3.90 6.84 -1.68
CA GLN A 31 4.44 5.48 -1.71
C GLN A 31 4.19 4.73 -0.39
N ILE A 32 4.24 5.43 0.75
CA ILE A 32 4.02 4.82 2.07
C ILE A 32 2.53 4.56 2.31
N TRP A 33 1.66 5.51 1.97
CA TRP A 33 0.25 5.51 2.37
C TRP A 33 -0.72 5.14 1.27
N GLY A 34 -0.37 5.37 0.00
CA GLY A 34 -1.26 5.18 -1.14
C GLY A 34 -0.79 4.14 -2.16
N GLY A 35 0.42 3.58 -2.02
CA GLY A 35 0.97 2.61 -2.95
C GLY A 35 0.44 1.19 -2.75
N GLU A 36 1.00 0.25 -3.49
CA GLU A 36 0.69 -1.17 -3.38
C GLU A 36 1.64 -1.84 -2.40
N GLY A 37 1.12 -2.81 -1.63
CA GLY A 37 1.91 -3.64 -0.74
C GLY A 37 1.69 -5.11 -1.01
N GLY A 38 2.71 -5.94 -0.75
CA GLY A 38 2.63 -7.39 -0.87
C GLY A 38 2.27 -8.05 0.45
N PHE A 39 1.59 -9.18 0.39
CA PHE A 39 1.25 -9.96 1.59
C PHE A 39 1.18 -11.45 1.26
N GLU A 40 1.26 -12.28 2.30
CA GLU A 40 0.96 -13.70 2.25
C GLU A 40 -0.11 -14.02 3.29
N ALA A 41 -1.04 -14.89 2.93
CA ALA A 41 -2.17 -15.24 3.79
C ALA A 41 -2.67 -16.64 3.50
N VAL A 42 -3.48 -17.18 4.43
CA VAL A 42 -4.18 -18.45 4.26
C VAL A 42 -5.68 -18.18 4.25
N ILE A 43 -6.39 -18.70 3.27
CA ILE A 43 -7.84 -18.51 3.13
C ILE A 43 -8.54 -19.32 4.19
N VAL A 44 -9.37 -18.65 5.01
CA VAL A 44 -10.13 -19.29 6.09
C VAL A 44 -11.63 -19.38 5.78
N SER A 45 -12.15 -18.54 4.87
CA SER A 45 -13.56 -18.54 4.51
C SER A 45 -13.76 -18.03 3.10
N VAL A 46 -14.67 -18.65 2.37
CA VAL A 46 -15.13 -18.18 1.05
C VAL A 46 -16.65 -18.22 1.05
N GLU A 47 -17.28 -17.04 1.00
CA GLU A 47 -18.72 -16.89 0.97
C GLU A 47 -19.12 -16.12 -0.29
N GLY A 48 -19.52 -16.86 -1.34
CA GLY A 48 -19.81 -16.25 -2.64
C GLY A 48 -18.59 -15.53 -3.20
N ASN A 49 -18.68 -14.22 -3.36
CA ASN A 49 -17.58 -13.38 -3.85
C ASN A 49 -16.68 -12.83 -2.74
N VAL A 50 -17.01 -13.10 -1.48
CA VAL A 50 -16.28 -12.53 -0.33
C VAL A 50 -15.32 -13.58 0.22
N ILE A 51 -14.05 -13.22 0.28
CA ILE A 51 -12.98 -14.07 0.79
C ILE A 51 -12.43 -13.47 2.08
N THR A 52 -12.30 -14.30 3.11
CA THR A 52 -11.61 -13.95 4.36
C THR A 52 -10.33 -14.75 4.43
N ALA A 53 -9.22 -14.07 4.69
CA ALA A 53 -7.92 -14.70 4.78
C ALA A 53 -7.19 -14.25 6.05
N GLU A 54 -6.44 -15.15 6.66
CA GLU A 54 -5.58 -14.84 7.79
C GLU A 54 -4.19 -14.50 7.28
N VAL A 55 -3.73 -13.29 7.58
CA VAL A 55 -2.44 -12.78 7.10
C VAL A 55 -1.31 -13.46 7.87
N THR A 56 -0.43 -14.12 7.16
CA THR A 56 0.75 -14.79 7.73
C THR A 56 2.00 -13.96 7.56
N LYS A 57 2.04 -13.08 6.56
CA LYS A 57 3.18 -12.20 6.31
C LYS A 57 2.72 -10.92 5.65
N ASP A 58 3.10 -9.79 6.25
CA ASP A 58 2.90 -8.46 5.66
C ASP A 58 4.25 -7.96 5.17
N GLY A 59 4.40 -7.82 3.86
CA GLY A 59 5.66 -7.41 3.23
C GLY A 59 6.11 -6.00 3.62
N ASP A 60 5.19 -5.16 4.10
CA ASP A 60 5.50 -3.78 4.52
C ASP A 60 5.64 -3.62 6.04
N ALA A 61 5.63 -4.72 6.79
CA ALA A 61 5.71 -4.67 8.24
C ALA A 61 7.03 -4.08 8.78
N THR A 62 8.04 -3.95 7.93
CA THR A 62 9.34 -3.38 8.31
C THR A 62 9.30 -1.87 8.51
N SER A 63 8.31 -1.17 7.96
CA SER A 63 8.17 0.28 8.10
C SER A 63 7.06 0.61 9.09
N PHE A 64 7.41 1.25 10.19
CA PHE A 64 6.42 1.69 11.18
C PHE A 64 5.52 2.83 10.65
N LEU A 65 5.94 3.50 9.57
CA LEU A 65 5.17 4.58 8.93
C LEU A 65 4.13 4.07 7.94
N SER A 66 4.28 2.83 7.45
CA SER A 66 3.33 2.23 6.52
C SER A 66 2.10 1.68 7.24
N PRO A 67 0.89 1.80 6.64
CA PRO A 67 -0.27 1.12 7.18
C PRO A 67 -0.03 -0.39 7.19
N LYS A 68 -0.36 -1.04 8.30
CA LYS A 68 -0.22 -2.48 8.44
C LYS A 68 -1.55 -3.17 8.19
N LEU A 69 -1.49 -4.35 7.56
CA LEU A 69 -2.67 -5.18 7.41
C LEU A 69 -3.13 -5.72 8.78
N PRO A 70 -4.45 -5.83 9.01
CA PRO A 70 -4.96 -6.54 10.18
C PRO A 70 -4.63 -8.04 10.08
N ASP A 71 -4.79 -8.77 11.17
CA ASP A 71 -4.52 -10.22 11.21
C ASP A 71 -5.40 -11.00 10.24
N LYS A 72 -6.63 -10.54 10.02
CA LYS A 72 -7.56 -11.09 9.03
C LYS A 72 -7.98 -10.00 8.08
N ILE A 73 -8.01 -10.32 6.80
CA ILE A 73 -8.47 -9.41 5.74
C ILE A 73 -9.68 -10.00 5.03
N VAL A 74 -10.55 -9.11 4.57
CA VAL A 74 -11.73 -9.45 3.77
C VAL A 74 -11.63 -8.72 2.44
N PHE A 75 -11.76 -9.43 1.34
CA PHE A 75 -11.69 -8.85 0.01
C PHE A 75 -12.63 -9.55 -0.96
N GLU A 76 -12.88 -8.90 -2.10
CA GLU A 76 -13.76 -9.42 -3.13
C GLU A 76 -12.98 -10.21 -4.19
N ALA A 77 -13.39 -11.45 -4.44
CA ALA A 77 -12.70 -12.36 -5.34
C ALA A 77 -12.68 -11.87 -6.79
N ASP A 78 -13.75 -11.27 -7.27
CA ASP A 78 -13.88 -10.82 -8.66
C ASP A 78 -12.97 -9.64 -8.99
N ARG A 79 -12.54 -8.86 -8.00
CA ARG A 79 -11.66 -7.72 -8.19
C ARG A 79 -10.19 -8.08 -8.29
N CYS A 80 -9.81 -9.29 -7.90
CA CYS A 80 -8.42 -9.73 -7.88
C CYS A 80 -8.19 -11.05 -8.62
N ASP A 81 -9.16 -11.47 -9.45
CA ASP A 81 -9.12 -12.76 -10.16
C ASP A 81 -8.99 -13.94 -9.21
N GLY A 82 -9.63 -13.85 -8.05
CA GLY A 82 -9.56 -14.84 -6.99
C GLY A 82 -10.69 -15.88 -6.99
N SER A 83 -11.45 -16.01 -8.08
CA SER A 83 -12.61 -16.89 -8.15
C SER A 83 -12.29 -18.39 -7.99
N HIS A 84 -11.03 -18.77 -8.19
CA HIS A 84 -10.55 -20.14 -8.07
C HIS A 84 -10.02 -20.50 -6.68
N LEU A 85 -10.00 -19.54 -5.77
CA LEU A 85 -9.43 -19.71 -4.42
C LEU A 85 -10.33 -20.56 -3.53
N LYS A 86 -9.73 -21.38 -2.68
CA LYS A 86 -10.42 -22.29 -1.77
C LYS A 86 -9.91 -22.12 -0.34
N VAL A 87 -10.74 -22.48 0.63
CA VAL A 87 -10.33 -22.53 2.05
C VAL A 87 -9.11 -23.42 2.20
N GLY A 88 -8.11 -22.91 2.92
CA GLY A 88 -6.85 -23.60 3.15
C GLY A 88 -5.74 -23.24 2.17
N ASP A 89 -6.06 -22.56 1.08
CA ASP A 89 -5.05 -22.12 0.11
C ASP A 89 -4.14 -21.07 0.74
N LYS A 90 -2.84 -21.23 0.53
CA LYS A 90 -1.85 -20.20 0.83
C LYS A 90 -1.74 -19.29 -0.38
N ILE A 91 -1.86 -17.99 -0.16
CA ILE A 91 -1.85 -17.00 -1.23
C ILE A 91 -0.78 -15.96 -1.00
N HIS A 92 -0.28 -15.44 -2.11
CA HIS A 92 0.52 -14.23 -2.16
C HIS A 92 -0.26 -13.22 -2.97
N GLY A 93 -0.40 -12.02 -2.45
CA GLY A 93 -1.19 -11.00 -3.12
C GLY A 93 -0.60 -9.63 -2.99
N THR A 94 -1.21 -8.71 -3.73
CA THR A 94 -0.90 -7.28 -3.71
C THR A 94 -2.16 -6.53 -3.34
N TYR A 95 -2.06 -5.60 -2.40
CA TYR A 95 -3.18 -4.79 -1.93
C TYR A 95 -2.87 -3.30 -2.05
N LEU A 96 -3.91 -2.48 -2.05
CA LEU A 96 -3.77 -1.02 -2.05
C LEU A 96 -3.74 -0.51 -0.61
N LYS A 97 -2.62 0.08 -0.19
CA LYS A 97 -2.40 0.53 1.19
C LYS A 97 -3.44 1.53 1.68
N GLY A 98 -3.90 2.41 0.81
CA GLY A 98 -4.88 3.43 1.16
C GLY A 98 -6.31 2.94 1.31
N THR A 99 -6.58 1.66 1.06
CA THR A 99 -7.93 1.09 1.10
C THR A 99 -8.22 0.28 2.35
N ILE A 100 -7.28 0.21 3.28
CA ILE A 100 -7.48 -0.55 4.52
C ILE A 100 -8.55 0.13 5.38
N ASP A 101 -9.67 -0.57 5.60
CA ASP A 101 -10.78 -0.10 6.41
C ASP A 101 -11.23 -1.23 7.33
N GLY A 102 -10.75 -1.22 8.59
CA GLY A 102 -10.93 -2.34 9.50
C GLY A 102 -10.29 -3.59 8.92
N ASN A 103 -11.08 -4.62 8.66
CA ASN A 103 -10.64 -5.86 8.02
C ASN A 103 -10.80 -5.84 6.51
N ASN A 104 -11.45 -4.82 5.95
CA ASN A 104 -11.70 -4.71 4.52
C ASN A 104 -10.49 -4.09 3.82
N VAL A 105 -10.02 -4.75 2.77
CA VAL A 105 -8.86 -4.31 2.00
C VAL A 105 -9.13 -4.59 0.53
N ARG A 106 -8.74 -3.67 -0.34
CA ARG A 106 -8.82 -3.90 -1.77
C ARG A 106 -7.57 -4.64 -2.24
N VAL A 107 -7.75 -5.89 -2.62
CA VAL A 107 -6.67 -6.71 -3.18
C VAL A 107 -6.69 -6.59 -4.69
N VAL A 108 -5.54 -6.27 -5.27
CA VAL A 108 -5.39 -6.02 -6.71
C VAL A 108 -5.14 -7.32 -7.47
N SER A 109 -4.31 -8.18 -6.91
CA SER A 109 -3.96 -9.47 -7.52
C SER A 109 -3.63 -10.50 -6.45
N VAL A 110 -3.90 -11.76 -6.76
CA VAL A 110 -3.67 -12.89 -5.85
C VAL A 110 -3.18 -14.07 -6.68
N SER A 111 -2.18 -14.78 -6.15
CA SER A 111 -1.72 -16.04 -6.70
C SER A 111 -1.58 -17.08 -5.59
N VAL A 112 -1.88 -18.34 -5.90
CA VAL A 112 -1.73 -19.44 -4.95
C VAL A 112 -0.25 -19.82 -4.87
N ILE A 113 0.24 -19.95 -3.63
CA ILE A 113 1.62 -20.42 -3.40
C ILE A 113 1.60 -21.95 -3.46
N THR A 114 2.34 -22.47 -4.42
CA THR A 114 2.54 -23.92 -4.54
C THR A 114 3.94 -24.26 -4.09
N ASP A 115 4.03 -25.06 -3.04
CA ASP A 115 5.30 -25.55 -2.55
C ASP A 115 5.78 -26.79 -3.38
#